data_e5ee4059e085160033df69b2e90250bd
#
_entry.id   e5ee4059e085160033df69b2e90250bd
#
_cell.length_a   1.000
_cell.length_b   1.000
_cell.length_c   1.000
_cell.angle_alpha   90.00
_cell.angle_beta   90.00
_cell.angle_gamma   90.00
#
_symmetry.space_group_name_H-M   'P 1'
#
loop_
_entity.id
_entity.type
_entity.pdbx_description
1 polymer ?
#
loop_
_entity_poly.entity_id
_entity_poly.type
_entity_poly.pdbx_seq_one_letter_code
_entity_poly.pdbx_strand_id
1 'polypeptide(L)'
;MSIDSIEIAGRLIGDSHPPYVIAEVSANHAQDYATAEAIVRGCAEAGVDAIKLQTYTAETMTLDSDLPPYVIKEGLWESRRLFDLYREAQTPWEWTEPLQTLCESLGVTLFSSPFDSTAVDFLESMDFPAYKIASFELTDLPLIQAVAATRKPVIVSTGMATEQEIQSAVSVLRENGCEQLALLKCTSSYPAAFNSLNLSLIPRMQLDFKVPVGFSDHTQGITAAVAAVALGACIIEKHVKTVGSEFSPDAAFSSTIDEMSALVQNVAQAFEARGSGKYGPHKSELPMIALRRSVIALRDLTVGTRITIDDVAVRRPMIGLPPSDFESILGSKVTARVNKGEGIKWEFLEIPDES
;
A
#
# COMPACT_ATOMS: atom_id res chain seq x y z
N MET A 1 -15.89 0.00 9.36
CA MET A 1 -16.52 -1.00 8.48
C MET A 1 -15.38 -1.74 7.83
N SER A 2 -15.37 -3.07 7.82
CA SER A 2 -14.39 -3.82 7.05
C SER A 2 -14.68 -3.61 5.56
N ILE A 3 -13.67 -3.23 4.80
CA ILE A 3 -13.74 -3.23 3.35
C ILE A 3 -13.61 -4.70 2.93
N ASP A 4 -14.47 -5.15 2.01
CA ASP A 4 -14.41 -6.53 1.53
C ASP A 4 -13.07 -6.77 0.85
N SER A 5 -12.43 -7.90 1.16
CA SER A 5 -11.19 -8.32 0.48
C SER A 5 -11.52 -8.90 -0.88
N ILE A 6 -10.62 -8.78 -1.83
CA ILE A 6 -10.64 -9.53 -3.09
C ILE A 6 -9.62 -10.67 -3.01
N GLU A 7 -9.76 -11.67 -3.88
CA GLU A 7 -8.84 -12.79 -3.97
C GLU A 7 -8.31 -12.94 -5.40
N ILE A 8 -7.00 -13.00 -5.56
CA ILE A 8 -6.33 -13.26 -6.84
C ILE A 8 -5.42 -14.48 -6.65
N ALA A 9 -5.65 -15.53 -7.42
CA ALA A 9 -4.87 -16.78 -7.38
C ALA A 9 -4.66 -17.32 -5.94
N GLY A 10 -5.71 -17.31 -5.10
CA GLY A 10 -5.66 -17.79 -3.72
C GLY A 10 -5.09 -16.79 -2.70
N ARG A 11 -4.61 -15.61 -3.11
CA ARG A 11 -4.08 -14.55 -2.25
C ARG A 11 -5.17 -13.51 -1.94
N LEU A 12 -5.51 -13.35 -0.65
CA LEU A 12 -6.42 -12.30 -0.18
C LEU A 12 -5.73 -10.93 -0.17
N ILE A 13 -6.44 -9.92 -0.65
CA ILE A 13 -5.98 -8.53 -0.81
C ILE A 13 -7.00 -7.59 -0.15
N GLY A 14 -6.55 -6.78 0.79
CA GLY A 14 -7.40 -5.85 1.53
C GLY A 14 -6.67 -5.28 2.74
N ASP A 15 -7.33 -4.40 3.50
CA ASP A 15 -6.74 -3.63 4.60
C ASP A 15 -6.10 -4.46 5.73
N SER A 16 -6.57 -5.68 5.93
CA SER A 16 -6.09 -6.59 6.99
C SER A 16 -5.00 -7.56 6.52
N HIS A 17 -4.62 -7.49 5.25
CA HIS A 17 -3.61 -8.36 4.65
C HIS A 17 -2.36 -7.57 4.26
N PRO A 18 -1.16 -8.20 4.28
CA PRO A 18 0.05 -7.57 3.75
C PRO A 18 -0.17 -7.04 2.32
N PRO A 19 0.47 -5.92 1.95
CA PRO A 19 0.29 -5.34 0.62
C PRO A 19 0.60 -6.33 -0.50
N TYR A 20 -0.19 -6.29 -1.57
CA TYR A 20 0.00 -7.06 -2.78
C TYR A 20 0.87 -6.25 -3.75
N VAL A 21 2.08 -6.72 -4.04
CA VAL A 21 3.04 -6.01 -4.89
C VAL A 21 3.01 -6.55 -6.31
N ILE A 22 2.72 -5.67 -7.27
CA ILE A 22 2.63 -5.95 -8.69
C ILE A 22 3.82 -5.32 -9.40
N ALA A 23 4.64 -6.13 -10.07
CA ALA A 23 5.69 -5.68 -10.96
C ALA A 23 5.14 -5.53 -12.38
N GLU A 24 5.13 -4.30 -12.90
CA GLU A 24 4.69 -3.98 -14.25
C GLU A 24 5.85 -4.07 -15.23
N VAL A 25 5.80 -5.02 -16.16
CA VAL A 25 6.83 -5.18 -17.21
C VAL A 25 6.72 -4.09 -18.26
N SER A 26 5.49 -3.78 -18.69
CA SER A 26 5.21 -2.79 -19.72
C SER A 26 6.16 -2.92 -20.93
N ALA A 27 6.70 -1.81 -21.45
CA ALA A 27 7.61 -1.78 -22.57
C ALA A 27 9.07 -2.17 -22.22
N ASN A 28 9.38 -2.48 -20.95
CA ASN A 28 10.76 -2.70 -20.49
C ASN A 28 11.42 -3.99 -21.00
N HIS A 29 10.66 -4.85 -21.67
CA HIS A 29 11.18 -6.01 -22.40
C HIS A 29 11.98 -5.60 -23.65
N ALA A 30 11.90 -4.33 -24.12
CA ALA A 30 12.67 -3.79 -25.25
C ALA A 30 12.57 -4.67 -26.52
N GLN A 31 11.40 -5.31 -26.78
CA GLN A 31 11.17 -6.27 -27.88
C GLN A 31 12.15 -7.47 -27.88
N ASP A 32 12.69 -7.83 -26.71
CA ASP A 32 13.55 -8.99 -26.53
C ASP A 32 12.96 -9.94 -25.45
N TYR A 33 12.65 -11.18 -25.86
CA TYR A 33 12.09 -12.19 -24.96
C TYR A 33 13.02 -12.52 -23.78
N ALA A 34 14.33 -12.56 -24.02
CA ALA A 34 15.30 -12.84 -22.95
C ALA A 34 15.31 -11.74 -21.87
N THR A 35 15.10 -10.49 -22.27
CA THR A 35 14.94 -9.37 -21.34
C THR A 35 13.61 -9.50 -20.55
N ALA A 36 12.50 -9.87 -21.20
CA ALA A 36 11.22 -10.13 -20.51
C ALA A 36 11.36 -11.26 -19.48
N GLU A 37 11.99 -12.38 -19.87
CA GLU A 37 12.27 -13.50 -18.98
C GLU A 37 13.15 -13.10 -17.78
N ALA A 38 14.21 -12.28 -18.02
CA ALA A 38 15.09 -11.79 -16.96
C ALA A 38 14.34 -10.89 -15.96
N ILE A 39 13.42 -10.04 -16.44
CA ILE A 39 12.55 -9.22 -15.57
C ILE A 39 11.68 -10.13 -14.69
N VAL A 40 11.02 -11.12 -15.28
CA VAL A 40 10.14 -12.04 -14.54
C VAL A 40 10.91 -12.79 -13.45
N ARG A 41 12.08 -13.36 -13.78
CA ARG A 41 12.92 -14.05 -12.79
C ARG A 41 13.40 -13.14 -11.68
N GLY A 42 13.92 -11.97 -12.02
CA GLY A 42 14.37 -11.00 -11.03
C GLY A 42 13.24 -10.52 -10.11
N CYS A 43 12.05 -10.29 -10.64
CA CYS A 43 10.88 -9.91 -9.83
C CYS A 43 10.42 -11.03 -8.90
N ALA A 44 10.42 -12.28 -9.37
CA ALA A 44 10.12 -13.43 -8.51
C ALA A 44 11.13 -13.57 -7.36
N GLU A 45 12.43 -13.40 -7.65
CA GLU A 45 13.50 -13.37 -6.64
C GLU A 45 13.36 -12.19 -5.66
N ALA A 46 12.91 -11.02 -6.14
CA ALA A 46 12.61 -9.86 -5.32
C ALA A 46 11.40 -10.07 -4.39
N GLY A 47 10.59 -11.10 -4.62
CA GLY A 47 9.46 -11.49 -3.78
C GLY A 47 8.18 -10.71 -4.07
N VAL A 48 7.96 -10.26 -5.31
CA VAL A 48 6.68 -9.67 -5.72
C VAL A 48 5.58 -10.74 -5.73
N ASP A 49 4.33 -10.32 -5.52
CA ASP A 49 3.17 -11.21 -5.54
C ASP A 49 2.72 -11.52 -6.98
N ALA A 50 2.89 -10.54 -7.89
CA ALA A 50 2.46 -10.70 -9.27
C ALA A 50 3.34 -9.95 -10.28
N ILE A 51 3.35 -10.48 -11.48
CA ILE A 51 3.86 -9.84 -12.70
C ILE A 51 2.66 -9.39 -13.54
N LYS A 52 2.73 -8.18 -14.09
CA LYS A 52 1.71 -7.67 -15.00
C LYS A 52 2.29 -7.40 -16.38
N LEU A 53 1.57 -7.83 -17.41
CA LEU A 53 1.83 -7.51 -18.80
C LEU A 53 0.80 -6.49 -19.32
N GLN A 54 1.01 -6.05 -20.56
CA GLN A 54 0.05 -5.28 -21.34
C GLN A 54 -0.27 -6.04 -22.63
N THR A 55 -1.55 -6.28 -22.88
CA THR A 55 -2.01 -7.04 -24.02
C THR A 55 -2.77 -6.14 -24.98
N TYR A 56 -2.10 -5.74 -26.06
CA TYR A 56 -2.63 -4.93 -27.16
C TYR A 56 -1.78 -5.09 -28.41
N THR A 57 -2.26 -4.57 -29.53
CA THR A 57 -1.44 -4.28 -30.73
C THR A 57 -1.48 -2.79 -31.02
N ALA A 58 -0.50 -2.27 -31.77
CA ALA A 58 -0.50 -0.83 -32.12
C ALA A 58 -1.78 -0.46 -32.88
N GLU A 59 -2.32 -1.37 -33.68
CA GLU A 59 -3.53 -1.21 -34.49
C GLU A 59 -4.80 -1.09 -33.64
N THR A 60 -4.86 -1.74 -32.48
CA THR A 60 -6.03 -1.65 -31.57
C THR A 60 -5.91 -0.44 -30.66
N MET A 61 -4.71 0.10 -30.46
CA MET A 61 -4.48 1.29 -29.62
C MET A 61 -4.71 2.60 -30.35
N THR A 62 -4.35 2.67 -31.65
CA THR A 62 -4.38 3.94 -32.40
C THR A 62 -4.34 3.71 -33.90
N LEU A 63 -4.46 4.75 -34.68
CA LEU A 63 -4.31 4.68 -36.13
C LEU A 63 -2.87 5.04 -36.55
N ASP A 64 -2.37 4.38 -37.61
CA ASP A 64 -1.14 4.74 -38.27
C ASP A 64 -1.35 6.04 -39.08
N SER A 65 -1.07 7.17 -38.43
CA SER A 65 -1.36 8.51 -38.97
C SER A 65 -0.30 9.52 -38.58
N ASP A 66 0.02 10.42 -39.49
CA ASP A 66 0.91 11.57 -39.30
C ASP A 66 0.15 12.86 -38.90
N LEU A 67 -1.17 12.79 -38.72
CA LEU A 67 -1.95 13.95 -38.30
C LEU A 67 -1.55 14.41 -36.90
N PRO A 68 -1.57 15.72 -36.62
CA PRO A 68 -1.10 16.27 -35.34
C PRO A 68 -1.65 15.64 -34.07
N PRO A 69 -2.91 15.12 -33.99
CA PRO A 69 -3.42 14.42 -32.82
C PRO A 69 -2.72 13.09 -32.50
N TYR A 70 -2.05 12.47 -33.49
CA TYR A 70 -1.36 11.20 -33.35
C TYR A 70 0.15 11.36 -33.07
N VAL A 71 0.61 12.59 -32.83
CA VAL A 71 1.98 12.91 -32.44
C VAL A 71 1.97 13.48 -31.03
N ILE A 72 2.78 12.92 -30.15
CA ILE A 72 2.88 13.34 -28.74
C ILE A 72 3.56 14.72 -28.69
N LYS A 73 2.91 15.68 -28.02
CA LYS A 73 3.35 17.07 -28.02
C LYS A 73 4.29 17.43 -26.88
N GLU A 74 4.22 16.71 -25.76
CA GLU A 74 4.95 17.02 -24.53
C GLU A 74 5.29 15.75 -23.75
N GLY A 75 6.29 15.84 -22.87
CA GLY A 75 6.65 14.78 -21.95
C GLY A 75 7.76 13.85 -22.45
N LEU A 76 7.88 12.68 -21.83
CA LEU A 76 8.99 11.74 -22.06
C LEU A 76 9.09 11.27 -23.51
N TRP A 77 7.95 11.15 -24.20
CA TRP A 77 7.84 10.65 -25.57
C TRP A 77 7.53 11.74 -26.59
N GLU A 78 7.87 13.00 -26.28
CA GLU A 78 7.64 14.15 -27.17
C GLU A 78 8.15 13.90 -28.59
N SER A 79 7.39 14.36 -29.58
CA SER A 79 7.63 14.22 -31.02
C SER A 79 7.52 12.79 -31.58
N ARG A 80 7.18 11.79 -30.76
CA ARG A 80 6.94 10.43 -31.25
C ARG A 80 5.50 10.29 -31.75
N ARG A 81 5.32 9.49 -32.81
CA ARG A 81 4.00 9.05 -33.25
C ARG A 81 3.48 8.00 -32.28
N LEU A 82 2.19 8.08 -31.94
CA LEU A 82 1.54 7.09 -31.05
C LEU A 82 1.66 5.67 -31.58
N PHE A 83 1.41 5.46 -32.89
CA PHE A 83 1.50 4.16 -33.52
C PHE A 83 2.90 3.52 -33.40
N ASP A 84 3.94 4.29 -33.69
CA ASP A 84 5.33 3.79 -33.60
C ASP A 84 5.73 3.50 -32.16
N LEU A 85 5.28 4.33 -31.20
CA LEU A 85 5.52 4.10 -29.78
C LEU A 85 4.82 2.81 -29.31
N TYR A 86 3.54 2.62 -29.63
CA TYR A 86 2.80 1.41 -29.22
C TYR A 86 3.35 0.15 -29.90
N ARG A 87 3.78 0.23 -31.16
CA ARG A 87 4.42 -0.91 -31.86
C ARG A 87 5.74 -1.32 -31.19
N GLU A 88 6.52 -0.38 -30.69
CA GLU A 88 7.75 -0.65 -29.92
C GLU A 88 7.43 -1.16 -28.51
N ALA A 89 6.35 -0.66 -27.89
CA ALA A 89 6.01 -0.95 -26.51
C ALA A 89 5.16 -2.21 -26.33
N GLN A 90 4.43 -2.66 -27.35
CA GLN A 90 3.53 -3.84 -27.26
C GLN A 90 4.29 -5.10 -26.88
N THR A 91 3.73 -5.91 -25.99
CA THR A 91 4.24 -7.27 -25.72
C THR A 91 3.75 -8.21 -26.80
N PRO A 92 4.65 -8.93 -27.54
CA PRO A 92 4.22 -9.95 -28.50
C PRO A 92 3.35 -11.01 -27.83
N TRP A 93 2.17 -11.28 -28.39
CA TRP A 93 1.19 -12.19 -27.76
C TRP A 93 1.70 -13.62 -27.66
N GLU A 94 2.58 -14.05 -28.58
CA GLU A 94 3.23 -15.36 -28.54
C GLU A 94 4.16 -15.57 -27.33
N TRP A 95 4.52 -14.50 -26.60
CA TRP A 95 5.32 -14.62 -25.39
C TRP A 95 4.46 -14.94 -24.15
N THR A 96 3.15 -14.75 -24.24
CA THR A 96 2.26 -14.84 -23.07
C THR A 96 2.25 -16.25 -22.48
N GLU A 97 2.10 -17.31 -23.27
CA GLU A 97 2.10 -18.69 -22.80
C GLU A 97 3.44 -19.12 -22.17
N PRO A 98 4.63 -18.89 -22.79
CA PRO A 98 5.88 -19.21 -22.14
C PRO A 98 6.15 -18.37 -20.89
N LEU A 99 5.74 -17.08 -20.83
CA LEU A 99 5.87 -16.28 -19.61
C LEU A 99 4.92 -16.74 -18.52
N GLN A 100 3.71 -17.19 -18.84
CA GLN A 100 2.77 -17.78 -17.89
C GLN A 100 3.35 -19.06 -17.28
N THR A 101 3.86 -19.98 -18.10
CA THR A 101 4.53 -21.19 -17.64
C THR A 101 5.72 -20.88 -16.74
N LEU A 102 6.51 -19.86 -17.08
CA LEU A 102 7.63 -19.40 -16.26
C LEU A 102 7.15 -18.90 -14.90
N CYS A 103 6.15 -18.01 -14.87
CA CYS A 103 5.59 -17.46 -13.63
C CYS A 103 5.03 -18.56 -12.72
N GLU A 104 4.31 -19.53 -13.27
CA GLU A 104 3.82 -20.71 -12.55
C GLU A 104 4.97 -21.50 -11.91
N SER A 105 6.04 -21.75 -12.66
CA SER A 105 7.23 -22.47 -12.16
C SER A 105 7.94 -21.74 -11.04
N LEU A 106 7.84 -20.41 -10.99
CA LEU A 106 8.43 -19.53 -9.98
C LEU A 106 7.48 -19.23 -8.81
N GLY A 107 6.22 -19.66 -8.90
CA GLY A 107 5.20 -19.43 -7.88
C GLY A 107 4.75 -17.96 -7.78
N VAL A 108 4.86 -17.18 -8.87
CA VAL A 108 4.39 -15.79 -8.98
C VAL A 108 3.18 -15.71 -9.90
N THR A 109 2.18 -14.90 -9.54
CA THR A 109 0.97 -14.74 -10.34
C THR A 109 1.27 -13.91 -11.61
N LEU A 110 0.77 -14.35 -12.78
CA LEU A 110 0.77 -13.53 -13.99
C LEU A 110 -0.65 -13.08 -14.31
N PHE A 111 -0.82 -11.80 -14.61
CA PHE A 111 -2.04 -11.25 -15.21
C PHE A 111 -1.72 -10.09 -16.16
N SER A 112 -2.72 -9.52 -16.82
CA SER A 112 -2.47 -8.51 -17.84
C SER A 112 -3.50 -7.38 -17.83
N SER A 113 -3.14 -6.26 -18.46
CA SER A 113 -4.07 -5.21 -18.87
C SER A 113 -4.49 -5.46 -20.31
N PRO A 114 -5.77 -5.80 -20.61
CA PRO A 114 -6.31 -5.73 -21.96
C PRO A 114 -6.64 -4.29 -22.31
N PHE A 115 -6.47 -3.91 -23.58
CA PHE A 115 -6.80 -2.57 -24.08
C PHE A 115 -7.93 -2.58 -25.11
N ASP A 116 -8.42 -3.74 -25.49
CA ASP A 116 -9.55 -3.95 -26.37
C ASP A 116 -10.20 -5.32 -26.14
N SER A 117 -11.36 -5.58 -26.78
CA SER A 117 -12.09 -6.82 -26.60
C SER A 117 -11.35 -8.06 -27.11
N THR A 118 -10.52 -7.93 -28.15
CA THR A 118 -9.75 -9.08 -28.68
C THR A 118 -8.67 -9.51 -27.71
N ALA A 119 -8.10 -8.56 -26.96
CA ALA A 119 -7.17 -8.84 -25.86
C ALA A 119 -7.88 -9.55 -24.69
N VAL A 120 -9.14 -9.18 -24.37
CA VAL A 120 -9.94 -9.91 -23.37
C VAL A 120 -10.18 -11.34 -23.80
N ASP A 121 -10.62 -11.56 -25.04
CA ASP A 121 -10.87 -12.90 -25.57
C ASP A 121 -9.59 -13.77 -25.57
N PHE A 122 -8.46 -13.19 -25.94
CA PHE A 122 -7.17 -13.86 -25.89
C PHE A 122 -6.78 -14.29 -24.47
N LEU A 123 -6.86 -13.37 -23.49
CA LEU A 123 -6.51 -13.65 -22.11
C LEU A 123 -7.50 -14.65 -21.45
N GLU A 124 -8.78 -14.64 -21.82
CA GLU A 124 -9.74 -15.67 -21.39
C GLU A 124 -9.37 -17.05 -21.94
N SER A 125 -8.88 -17.14 -23.19
CA SER A 125 -8.45 -18.41 -23.77
C SER A 125 -7.28 -19.04 -23.02
N MET A 126 -6.53 -18.24 -22.24
CA MET A 126 -5.37 -18.64 -21.44
C MET A 126 -5.67 -18.73 -19.94
N ASP A 127 -6.92 -18.56 -19.54
CA ASP A 127 -7.42 -18.65 -18.16
C ASP A 127 -6.66 -17.72 -17.17
N PHE A 128 -6.45 -16.47 -17.53
CA PHE A 128 -5.81 -15.47 -16.66
C PHE A 128 -6.63 -15.26 -15.38
N PRO A 129 -5.98 -15.16 -14.18
CA PRO A 129 -6.68 -15.15 -12.89
C PRO A 129 -7.31 -13.78 -12.53
N ALA A 130 -6.93 -12.70 -13.19
CA ALA A 130 -7.40 -11.34 -12.92
C ALA A 130 -7.14 -10.42 -14.11
N TYR A 131 -7.80 -9.25 -14.10
CA TYR A 131 -7.65 -8.22 -15.12
C TYR A 131 -7.26 -6.86 -14.52
N LYS A 132 -6.51 -6.09 -15.28
CA LYS A 132 -6.20 -4.70 -14.95
C LYS A 132 -6.80 -3.77 -16.01
N ILE A 133 -7.54 -2.76 -15.57
CA ILE A 133 -7.95 -1.61 -16.41
C ILE A 133 -6.97 -0.47 -16.13
N ALA A 134 -6.24 -0.02 -17.15
CA ALA A 134 -5.32 1.08 -17.01
C ALA A 134 -6.06 2.43 -16.93
N SER A 135 -5.35 3.49 -16.53
CA SER A 135 -5.99 4.78 -16.24
C SER A 135 -6.64 5.43 -17.46
N PHE A 136 -6.06 5.26 -18.64
CA PHE A 136 -6.58 5.82 -19.89
C PHE A 136 -7.86 5.10 -20.34
N GLU A 137 -8.04 3.83 -19.98
CA GLU A 137 -9.18 2.98 -20.33
C GLU A 137 -10.33 3.06 -19.32
N LEU A 138 -10.16 3.81 -18.23
CA LEU A 138 -11.21 3.94 -17.19
C LEU A 138 -12.55 4.49 -17.76
N THR A 139 -12.50 5.27 -18.82
CA THR A 139 -13.68 5.80 -19.48
C THR A 139 -14.17 4.97 -20.66
N ASP A 140 -13.46 3.90 -21.02
CA ASP A 140 -13.87 2.94 -22.04
C ASP A 140 -14.87 1.93 -21.45
N LEU A 141 -16.12 2.37 -21.30
CA LEU A 141 -17.17 1.54 -20.71
C LEU A 141 -17.45 0.24 -21.49
N PRO A 142 -17.36 0.18 -22.82
CA PRO A 142 -17.41 -1.08 -23.56
C PRO A 142 -16.33 -2.09 -23.18
N LEU A 143 -15.08 -1.65 -23.06
CA LEU A 143 -13.99 -2.52 -22.60
C LEU A 143 -14.22 -2.98 -21.15
N ILE A 144 -14.61 -2.07 -20.27
CA ILE A 144 -14.93 -2.37 -18.86
C ILE A 144 -16.06 -3.41 -18.79
N GLN A 145 -17.08 -3.30 -19.62
CA GLN A 145 -18.18 -4.26 -19.69
C GLN A 145 -17.69 -5.65 -20.14
N ALA A 146 -16.83 -5.71 -21.15
CA ALA A 146 -16.25 -6.97 -21.63
C ALA A 146 -15.42 -7.65 -20.52
N VAL A 147 -14.59 -6.90 -19.82
CA VAL A 147 -13.80 -7.41 -18.69
C VAL A 147 -14.71 -7.85 -17.54
N ALA A 148 -15.75 -7.08 -17.18
CA ALA A 148 -16.68 -7.45 -16.11
C ALA A 148 -17.44 -8.77 -16.40
N ALA A 149 -17.76 -9.03 -17.66
CA ALA A 149 -18.46 -10.25 -18.10
C ALA A 149 -17.66 -11.53 -17.82
N THR A 150 -16.33 -11.44 -17.66
CA THR A 150 -15.46 -12.57 -17.26
C THR A 150 -15.70 -13.01 -15.83
N ARG A 151 -16.27 -12.14 -14.97
CA ARG A 151 -16.50 -12.35 -13.54
C ARG A 151 -15.23 -12.61 -12.70
N LYS A 152 -14.06 -12.37 -13.27
CA LYS A 152 -12.77 -12.47 -12.59
C LYS A 152 -12.47 -11.19 -11.79
N PRO A 153 -11.55 -11.23 -10.83
CA PRO A 153 -11.10 -10.03 -10.11
C PRO A 153 -10.58 -8.96 -11.05
N VAL A 154 -10.96 -7.70 -10.78
CA VAL A 154 -10.55 -6.55 -11.59
C VAL A 154 -9.88 -5.49 -10.72
N ILE A 155 -8.71 -5.03 -11.15
CA ILE A 155 -8.00 -3.89 -10.56
C ILE A 155 -8.10 -2.72 -11.55
N VAL A 156 -8.54 -1.54 -11.08
CA VAL A 156 -8.73 -0.36 -11.94
C VAL A 156 -7.87 0.80 -11.46
N SER A 157 -7.01 1.34 -12.33
CA SER A 157 -6.28 2.58 -12.07
C SER A 157 -7.14 3.81 -12.37
N THR A 158 -6.98 4.87 -11.54
CA THR A 158 -7.84 6.05 -11.54
C THR A 158 -7.09 7.35 -11.87
N GLY A 159 -5.98 7.26 -12.61
CA GLY A 159 -5.24 8.44 -13.06
C GLY A 159 -6.10 9.34 -13.93
N MET A 160 -5.97 10.66 -13.76
CA MET A 160 -6.70 11.71 -14.49
C MET A 160 -8.23 11.74 -14.26
N ALA A 161 -8.80 10.69 -13.64
CA ALA A 161 -10.24 10.52 -13.52
C ALA A 161 -10.86 11.46 -12.49
N THR A 162 -12.06 11.91 -12.80
CA THR A 162 -12.99 12.54 -11.86
C THR A 162 -13.69 11.47 -11.00
N GLU A 163 -14.24 11.89 -9.86
CA GLU A 163 -15.06 10.98 -9.01
C GLU A 163 -16.23 10.37 -9.80
N GLN A 164 -16.86 11.13 -10.69
CA GLN A 164 -17.98 10.67 -11.49
C GLN A 164 -17.58 9.60 -12.50
N GLU A 165 -16.42 9.74 -13.15
CA GLU A 165 -15.89 8.73 -14.08
C GLU A 165 -15.55 7.44 -13.35
N ILE A 166 -14.92 7.52 -12.16
CA ILE A 166 -14.66 6.36 -11.33
C ILE A 166 -15.97 5.67 -10.92
N GLN A 167 -16.96 6.46 -10.48
CA GLN A 167 -18.28 5.92 -10.10
C GLN A 167 -18.96 5.21 -11.29
N SER A 168 -18.86 5.77 -12.50
CA SER A 168 -19.41 5.17 -13.71
C SER A 168 -18.75 3.83 -14.02
N ALA A 169 -17.41 3.76 -13.98
CA ALA A 169 -16.66 2.53 -14.19
C ALA A 169 -17.01 1.46 -13.14
N VAL A 170 -17.06 1.82 -11.86
CA VAL A 170 -17.43 0.92 -10.76
C VAL A 170 -18.86 0.40 -10.92
N SER A 171 -19.81 1.24 -11.34
CA SER A 171 -21.19 0.85 -11.58
C SER A 171 -21.28 -0.17 -12.71
N VAL A 172 -20.64 0.10 -13.86
CA VAL A 172 -20.59 -0.81 -15.00
C VAL A 172 -19.97 -2.16 -14.62
N LEU A 173 -18.87 -2.18 -13.88
CA LEU A 173 -18.24 -3.41 -13.41
C LEU A 173 -19.22 -4.24 -12.56
N ARG A 174 -19.87 -3.64 -11.56
CA ARG A 174 -20.80 -4.31 -10.65
C ARG A 174 -22.06 -4.81 -11.37
N GLU A 175 -22.64 -3.98 -12.24
CA GLU A 175 -23.85 -4.32 -13.00
C GLU A 175 -23.63 -5.48 -13.97
N ASN A 176 -22.38 -5.69 -14.43
CA ASN A 176 -22.01 -6.77 -15.33
C ASN A 176 -21.33 -7.97 -14.66
N GLY A 177 -21.40 -8.06 -13.31
CA GLY A 177 -21.06 -9.26 -12.55
C GLY A 177 -19.66 -9.30 -11.95
N CYS A 178 -18.89 -8.20 -11.96
CA CYS A 178 -17.63 -8.11 -11.24
C CYS A 178 -17.89 -7.88 -9.75
N GLU A 179 -17.75 -8.92 -8.93
CA GLU A 179 -17.90 -8.84 -7.47
C GLU A 179 -16.58 -8.48 -6.78
N GLN A 180 -15.44 -8.83 -7.37
CA GLN A 180 -14.10 -8.64 -6.83
C GLN A 180 -13.39 -7.46 -7.53
N LEU A 181 -13.50 -6.28 -6.96
CA LEU A 181 -12.99 -5.03 -7.50
C LEU A 181 -12.04 -4.36 -6.53
N ALA A 182 -10.88 -3.90 -7.03
CA ALA A 182 -9.99 -2.98 -6.35
C ALA A 182 -9.69 -1.75 -7.21
N LEU A 183 -9.44 -0.61 -6.56
CA LEU A 183 -9.03 0.63 -7.23
C LEU A 183 -7.58 0.96 -6.90
N LEU A 184 -6.85 1.53 -7.85
CA LEU A 184 -5.53 2.11 -7.59
C LEU A 184 -5.59 3.62 -7.75
N LYS A 185 -5.26 4.37 -6.69
CA LYS A 185 -4.88 5.76 -6.86
C LYS A 185 -3.66 5.83 -7.79
N CYS A 186 -3.73 6.66 -8.80
CA CYS A 186 -2.68 6.79 -9.79
C CYS A 186 -2.49 8.27 -10.16
N THR A 187 -1.28 8.62 -10.59
CA THR A 187 -0.97 9.89 -11.26
C THR A 187 -0.30 9.54 -12.58
N SER A 188 -1.02 9.75 -13.69
CA SER A 188 -0.57 9.42 -15.05
C SER A 188 0.36 10.51 -15.59
N SER A 189 1.52 10.65 -14.96
CA SER A 189 2.67 11.47 -15.37
C SER A 189 3.91 10.62 -15.24
N TYR A 190 4.83 10.67 -16.19
CA TYR A 190 5.93 9.73 -16.35
C TYR A 190 7.28 10.45 -16.51
N PRO A 191 8.11 10.58 -15.43
CA PRO A 191 7.83 10.21 -14.05
C PRO A 191 6.84 11.17 -13.36
N ALA A 192 6.14 10.67 -12.33
CA ALA A 192 5.26 11.50 -11.51
C ALA A 192 6.06 12.27 -10.45
N ALA A 193 5.76 13.56 -10.29
CA ALA A 193 6.34 14.37 -9.23
C ALA A 193 5.63 14.11 -7.89
N PHE A 194 6.39 14.08 -6.77
CA PHE A 194 5.83 13.78 -5.45
C PHE A 194 4.68 14.72 -5.04
N ASN A 195 4.74 16.00 -5.39
CA ASN A 195 3.71 16.99 -5.06
C ASN A 195 2.41 16.84 -5.87
N SER A 196 2.39 15.97 -6.90
CA SER A 196 1.21 15.69 -7.72
C SER A 196 0.45 14.42 -7.31
N LEU A 197 0.99 13.62 -6.36
CA LEU A 197 0.47 12.29 -6.07
C LEU A 197 -0.89 12.28 -5.35
N ASN A 198 -1.13 13.24 -4.48
CA ASN A 198 -2.36 13.31 -3.67
C ASN A 198 -2.72 11.98 -2.97
N LEU A 199 -1.75 11.39 -2.26
CA LEU A 199 -1.93 10.09 -1.58
C LEU A 199 -3.02 10.11 -0.51
N SER A 200 -3.36 11.29 0.03
CA SER A 200 -4.48 11.47 0.96
C SER A 200 -5.84 11.06 0.37
N LEU A 201 -5.92 10.88 -0.96
CA LEU A 201 -7.11 10.37 -1.62
C LEU A 201 -7.33 8.86 -1.38
N ILE A 202 -6.29 8.09 -1.03
CA ILE A 202 -6.39 6.63 -0.81
C ILE A 202 -7.45 6.29 0.25
N PRO A 203 -7.36 6.78 1.51
CA PRO A 203 -8.39 6.47 2.51
C PRO A 203 -9.76 7.05 2.15
N ARG A 204 -9.82 8.15 1.40
CA ARG A 204 -11.07 8.73 0.92
C ARG A 204 -11.75 7.81 -0.10
N MET A 205 -11.01 7.29 -1.09
CA MET A 205 -11.53 6.35 -2.08
C MET A 205 -12.06 5.05 -1.42
N GLN A 206 -11.38 4.56 -0.37
CA GLN A 206 -11.86 3.41 0.40
C GLN A 206 -13.25 3.66 1.00
N LEU A 207 -13.47 4.85 1.54
CA LEU A 207 -14.77 5.23 2.14
C LEU A 207 -15.85 5.43 1.08
N ASP A 208 -15.53 6.09 -0.03
CA ASP A 208 -16.48 6.45 -1.06
C ASP A 208 -16.94 5.25 -1.90
N PHE A 209 -16.01 4.37 -2.30
CA PHE A 209 -16.30 3.24 -3.20
C PHE A 209 -16.46 1.90 -2.49
N LYS A 210 -16.04 1.79 -1.22
CA LYS A 210 -16.13 0.58 -0.38
C LYS A 210 -15.47 -0.65 -1.02
N VAL A 211 -14.28 -0.43 -1.59
CA VAL A 211 -13.43 -1.45 -2.21
C VAL A 211 -12.00 -1.32 -1.67
N PRO A 212 -11.18 -2.38 -1.76
CA PRO A 212 -9.74 -2.27 -1.53
C PRO A 212 -9.13 -1.20 -2.44
N VAL A 213 -8.26 -0.36 -1.87
CA VAL A 213 -7.56 0.68 -2.64
C VAL A 213 -6.06 0.51 -2.51
N GLY A 214 -5.39 0.55 -3.64
CA GLY A 214 -3.94 0.53 -3.77
C GLY A 214 -3.38 1.81 -4.39
N PHE A 215 -2.14 1.71 -4.83
CA PHE A 215 -1.41 2.80 -5.47
C PHE A 215 -0.62 2.28 -6.68
N SER A 216 -0.82 2.91 -7.85
CA SER A 216 0.01 2.72 -9.05
C SER A 216 1.05 3.82 -9.09
N ASP A 217 2.31 3.45 -8.89
CA ASP A 217 3.42 4.35 -8.60
C ASP A 217 4.33 4.58 -9.82
N HIS A 218 4.30 5.81 -10.36
CA HIS A 218 5.17 6.26 -11.44
C HIS A 218 6.28 7.22 -10.95
N THR A 219 6.53 7.29 -9.64
CA THR A 219 7.64 8.07 -9.09
C THR A 219 8.96 7.32 -9.18
N GLN A 220 10.07 8.01 -9.04
CA GLN A 220 11.38 7.37 -8.85
C GLN A 220 11.56 6.94 -7.39
N GLY A 221 12.21 5.77 -7.20
CA GLY A 221 12.43 5.18 -5.88
C GLY A 221 11.15 4.60 -5.25
N ILE A 222 11.18 4.36 -3.94
CA ILE A 222 10.14 3.60 -3.22
C ILE A 222 9.33 4.42 -2.20
N THR A 223 9.71 5.69 -1.99
CA THR A 223 9.15 6.53 -0.90
C THR A 223 7.64 6.70 -1.02
N ALA A 224 7.13 6.92 -2.25
CA ALA A 224 5.71 7.12 -2.46
C ALA A 224 4.90 5.84 -2.15
N ALA A 225 5.40 4.67 -2.55
CA ALA A 225 4.76 3.39 -2.27
C ALA A 225 4.69 3.09 -0.76
N VAL A 226 5.78 3.33 -0.02
CA VAL A 226 5.82 3.19 1.45
C VAL A 226 4.82 4.13 2.12
N ALA A 227 4.76 5.40 1.68
CA ALA A 227 3.80 6.38 2.19
C ALA A 227 2.35 5.97 1.87
N ALA A 228 2.10 5.44 0.67
CA ALA A 228 0.77 4.96 0.28
C ALA A 228 0.29 3.81 1.17
N VAL A 229 1.17 2.83 1.48
CA VAL A 229 0.83 1.73 2.40
C VAL A 229 0.55 2.25 3.81
N ALA A 230 1.34 3.20 4.31
CA ALA A 230 1.07 3.83 5.61
C ALA A 230 -0.32 4.52 5.65
N LEU A 231 -0.81 5.02 4.50
CA LEU A 231 -2.13 5.62 4.35
C LEU A 231 -3.26 4.61 4.05
N GLY A 232 -2.96 3.31 3.97
CA GLY A 232 -3.96 2.27 3.79
C GLY A 232 -3.96 1.59 2.42
N ALA A 233 -3.01 1.89 1.53
CA ALA A 233 -2.91 1.14 0.27
C ALA A 233 -2.63 -0.34 0.54
N CYS A 234 -3.44 -1.22 -0.06
CA CYS A 234 -3.30 -2.67 0.04
C CYS A 234 -2.73 -3.33 -1.23
N ILE A 235 -2.53 -2.56 -2.29
CA ILE A 235 -1.89 -2.96 -3.54
C ILE A 235 -0.87 -1.89 -3.91
N ILE A 236 0.33 -2.31 -4.33
CA ILE A 236 1.33 -1.43 -4.94
C ILE A 236 1.67 -1.98 -6.31
N GLU A 237 1.49 -1.15 -7.36
CA GLU A 237 1.90 -1.46 -8.72
C GLU A 237 3.05 -0.53 -9.11
N LYS A 238 4.13 -1.10 -9.66
CA LYS A 238 5.30 -0.32 -10.07
C LYS A 238 5.99 -0.94 -11.28
N HIS A 239 6.38 -0.07 -12.24
CA HIS A 239 7.15 -0.46 -13.40
C HIS A 239 8.55 -0.96 -13.00
N VAL A 240 9.01 -2.01 -13.67
CA VAL A 240 10.29 -2.66 -13.38
C VAL A 240 11.12 -2.81 -14.65
N LYS A 241 12.44 -2.68 -14.51
CA LYS A 241 13.42 -2.86 -15.57
C LYS A 241 14.61 -3.71 -15.13
N THR A 242 15.32 -4.27 -16.09
CA THR A 242 16.57 -5.00 -15.87
C THR A 242 17.65 -4.53 -16.86
N VAL A 243 18.81 -5.15 -16.84
CA VAL A 243 19.84 -4.98 -17.87
C VAL A 243 19.24 -5.35 -19.23
N GLY A 244 19.39 -4.48 -20.22
CA GLY A 244 18.75 -4.60 -21.54
C GLY A 244 17.52 -3.69 -21.72
N SER A 245 16.95 -3.17 -20.64
CA SER A 245 15.80 -2.25 -20.67
C SER A 245 16.20 -0.77 -20.78
N GLU A 246 17.48 -0.43 -20.86
CA GLU A 246 17.98 0.96 -20.69
C GLU A 246 17.38 1.95 -21.69
N PHE A 247 17.04 1.47 -22.88
CA PHE A 247 16.49 2.28 -23.97
C PHE A 247 15.00 2.05 -24.19
N SER A 248 14.34 1.27 -23.34
CA SER A 248 12.90 1.06 -23.45
C SER A 248 12.12 2.35 -23.19
N PRO A 249 10.94 2.50 -23.77
CA PRO A 249 10.09 3.70 -23.57
C PRO A 249 9.85 4.05 -22.09
N ASP A 250 9.82 3.06 -21.19
CA ASP A 250 9.45 3.23 -19.79
C ASP A 250 10.64 3.21 -18.82
N ALA A 251 11.87 3.05 -19.32
CA ALA A 251 13.06 2.88 -18.49
C ALA A 251 13.30 4.05 -17.51
N ALA A 252 12.93 5.27 -17.90
CA ALA A 252 13.23 6.48 -17.13
C ALA A 252 12.53 6.55 -15.76
N PHE A 253 11.38 5.92 -15.61
CA PHE A 253 10.59 5.90 -14.36
C PHE A 253 10.44 4.51 -13.73
N SER A 254 11.03 3.49 -14.35
CA SER A 254 10.98 2.11 -13.87
C SER A 254 12.05 1.82 -12.83
N SER A 255 11.68 1.04 -11.82
CA SER A 255 12.58 0.57 -10.77
C SER A 255 13.46 -0.58 -11.27
N THR A 256 14.67 -0.66 -10.75
CA THR A 256 15.53 -1.84 -10.91
C THR A 256 15.01 -3.02 -10.06
N ILE A 257 15.53 -4.23 -10.32
CA ILE A 257 15.21 -5.41 -9.51
C ILE A 257 15.59 -5.20 -8.03
N ASP A 258 16.74 -4.57 -7.76
CA ASP A 258 17.18 -4.27 -6.38
C ASP A 258 16.21 -3.28 -5.69
N GLU A 259 15.74 -2.26 -6.41
CA GLU A 259 14.73 -1.34 -5.90
C GLU A 259 13.37 -2.03 -5.68
N MET A 260 12.99 -3.01 -6.50
CA MET A 260 11.79 -3.83 -6.28
C MET A 260 11.93 -4.70 -5.03
N SER A 261 13.08 -5.32 -4.81
CA SER A 261 13.34 -6.07 -3.55
C SER A 261 13.24 -5.17 -2.32
N ALA A 262 13.85 -3.97 -2.39
CA ALA A 262 13.72 -2.97 -1.33
C ALA A 262 12.26 -2.52 -1.15
N LEU A 263 11.50 -2.34 -2.23
CA LEU A 263 10.08 -1.97 -2.18
C LEU A 263 9.26 -3.02 -1.44
N VAL A 264 9.37 -4.30 -1.82
CA VAL A 264 8.65 -5.42 -1.17
C VAL A 264 8.90 -5.43 0.35
N GLN A 265 10.18 -5.32 0.77
CA GLN A 265 10.53 -5.30 2.18
C GLN A 265 9.99 -4.09 2.93
N ASN A 266 10.12 -2.89 2.34
CA ASN A 266 9.74 -1.65 3.01
C ASN A 266 8.21 -1.46 3.08
N VAL A 267 7.44 -1.91 2.09
CA VAL A 267 5.99 -1.85 2.16
C VAL A 267 5.42 -2.86 3.18
N ALA A 268 6.05 -4.03 3.33
CA ALA A 268 5.70 -4.98 4.38
C ALA A 268 5.95 -4.38 5.78
N GLN A 269 7.11 -3.75 6.00
CA GLN A 269 7.41 -3.05 7.25
C GLN A 269 6.46 -1.88 7.52
N ALA A 270 6.09 -1.10 6.49
CA ALA A 270 5.12 -0.01 6.62
C ALA A 270 3.73 -0.53 7.04
N PHE A 271 3.31 -1.66 6.49
CA PHE A 271 2.07 -2.33 6.87
C PHE A 271 2.08 -2.76 8.34
N GLU A 272 3.14 -3.41 8.80
CA GLU A 272 3.31 -3.80 10.21
C GLU A 272 3.30 -2.57 11.13
N ALA A 273 4.00 -1.50 10.73
CA ALA A 273 4.12 -0.25 11.49
C ALA A 273 2.79 0.50 11.64
N ARG A 274 1.80 0.30 10.77
CA ARG A 274 0.45 0.89 10.91
C ARG A 274 -0.22 0.52 12.23
N GLY A 275 0.00 -0.70 12.70
CA GLY A 275 -0.61 -1.19 13.93
C GLY A 275 -2.13 -1.20 13.90
N SER A 276 -2.75 -1.19 15.08
CA SER A 276 -4.22 -1.31 15.24
C SER A 276 -4.95 0.03 15.43
N GLY A 277 -4.25 1.16 15.53
CA GLY A 277 -4.81 2.46 15.87
C GLY A 277 -5.43 2.55 17.28
N LYS A 278 -5.22 1.58 18.17
CA LYS A 278 -5.75 1.58 19.53
C LYS A 278 -4.76 2.20 20.51
N TYR A 279 -5.28 3.04 21.41
CA TYR A 279 -4.47 3.56 22.51
C TYR A 279 -4.11 2.44 23.50
N GLY A 280 -2.95 2.57 24.12
CA GLY A 280 -2.44 1.68 25.15
C GLY A 280 -1.01 1.22 24.88
N PRO A 281 -0.34 0.61 25.87
CA PRO A 281 0.99 0.10 25.67
C PRO A 281 0.98 -1.15 24.80
N HIS A 282 1.91 -1.21 23.86
CA HIS A 282 2.19 -2.45 23.15
C HIS A 282 2.79 -3.50 24.11
N LYS A 283 2.68 -4.79 23.79
CA LYS A 283 3.20 -5.88 24.63
C LYS A 283 4.69 -5.71 25.00
N SER A 284 5.49 -5.18 24.09
CA SER A 284 6.91 -4.89 24.31
C SER A 284 7.17 -3.78 25.33
N GLU A 285 6.18 -2.89 25.58
CA GLU A 285 6.30 -1.77 26.51
C GLU A 285 5.80 -2.11 27.93
N LEU A 286 5.05 -3.22 28.10
CA LEU A 286 4.51 -3.62 29.41
C LEU A 286 5.58 -3.68 30.51
N PRO A 287 6.79 -4.23 30.31
CA PRO A 287 7.83 -4.22 31.32
C PRO A 287 8.31 -2.80 31.71
N MET A 288 8.20 -1.82 30.78
CA MET A 288 8.62 -0.45 31.01
C MET A 288 7.65 0.32 31.91
N ILE A 289 6.42 -0.14 32.09
CA ILE A 289 5.44 0.48 33.00
C ILE A 289 5.98 0.50 34.43
N ALA A 290 6.68 -0.53 34.86
CA ALA A 290 7.30 -0.59 36.20
C ALA A 290 8.32 0.52 36.43
N LEU A 291 8.85 1.15 35.38
CA LEU A 291 9.79 2.27 35.45
C LEU A 291 9.10 3.64 35.47
N ARG A 292 7.76 3.70 35.47
CA ARG A 292 7.04 4.97 35.65
C ARG A 292 7.30 5.55 37.02
N ARG A 293 7.00 6.81 37.22
CA ARG A 293 7.14 7.48 38.52
C ARG A 293 5.96 7.12 39.44
N SER A 294 6.22 7.11 40.74
CA SER A 294 5.21 7.02 41.79
C SER A 294 5.65 7.89 42.98
N VAL A 295 4.76 8.04 43.93
CA VAL A 295 5.07 8.76 45.17
C VAL A 295 5.88 7.86 46.10
N ILE A 296 7.07 8.30 46.48
CA ILE A 296 8.04 7.51 47.28
C ILE A 296 8.45 8.35 48.53
N ALA A 297 8.60 7.66 49.65
CA ALA A 297 9.12 8.27 50.89
C ALA A 297 10.61 8.68 50.78
N LEU A 298 10.93 9.92 51.10
CA LEU A 298 12.30 10.45 51.11
C LEU A 298 13.05 10.15 52.42
N ARG A 299 12.33 9.82 53.47
CA ARG A 299 12.85 9.40 54.78
C ARG A 299 11.92 8.36 55.40
N ASP A 300 12.35 7.78 56.54
CA ASP A 300 11.47 6.89 57.31
C ASP A 300 10.31 7.71 57.91
N LEU A 301 9.08 7.20 57.72
CA LEU A 301 7.85 7.78 58.25
C LEU A 301 7.26 6.82 59.29
N THR A 302 7.14 7.34 60.54
CA THR A 302 6.53 6.57 61.64
C THR A 302 5.01 6.78 61.71
N VAL A 303 4.34 5.85 62.37
CA VAL A 303 2.90 6.00 62.62
C VAL A 303 2.61 7.31 63.31
N GLY A 304 1.59 8.01 62.86
CA GLY A 304 1.22 9.34 63.33
C GLY A 304 1.88 10.52 62.65
N THR A 305 2.91 10.30 61.83
CA THR A 305 3.55 11.37 61.04
C THR A 305 2.52 11.98 60.07
N ARG A 306 2.40 13.31 60.04
CA ARG A 306 1.69 14.03 58.95
C ARG A 306 2.64 14.27 57.82
N ILE A 307 2.23 13.83 56.62
CA ILE A 307 3.04 13.90 55.40
C ILE A 307 3.15 15.37 54.96
N THR A 308 4.36 15.84 54.74
CA THR A 308 4.70 17.14 54.17
C THR A 308 5.38 16.95 52.81
N ILE A 309 5.57 18.05 52.09
CA ILE A 309 6.28 18.05 50.80
C ILE A 309 7.72 17.58 50.91
N ASP A 310 8.35 17.72 52.07
CA ASP A 310 9.75 17.30 52.36
C ASP A 310 9.86 15.80 52.65
N ASP A 311 8.73 15.13 52.91
CA ASP A 311 8.69 13.73 53.28
C ASP A 311 8.59 12.78 52.08
N VAL A 312 8.06 13.25 50.97
CA VAL A 312 7.71 12.45 49.80
C VAL A 312 8.14 13.12 48.51
N ALA A 313 8.38 12.34 47.48
CA ALA A 313 8.64 12.86 46.13
C ALA A 313 8.14 11.93 45.05
N VAL A 314 7.84 12.49 43.90
CA VAL A 314 7.49 11.73 42.68
C VAL A 314 8.77 11.27 42.00
N ARG A 315 9.10 9.98 42.17
CA ARG A 315 10.31 9.33 41.60
C ARG A 315 10.01 7.98 40.99
N ARG A 316 10.96 7.40 40.28
CA ARG A 316 10.95 6.00 39.82
C ARG A 316 11.45 5.09 40.94
N PRO A 317 11.01 3.82 40.97
CA PRO A 317 10.06 3.09 40.10
C PRO A 317 8.59 3.27 40.52
N MET A 318 7.67 2.58 39.81
CA MET A 318 6.22 2.56 40.10
C MET A 318 5.92 1.53 41.20
N ILE A 319 6.16 1.91 42.46
CA ILE A 319 5.95 1.07 43.66
C ILE A 319 4.96 1.68 44.67
N GLY A 320 4.50 2.88 44.42
CA GLY A 320 3.58 3.65 45.24
C GLY A 320 2.44 4.26 44.42
N LEU A 321 1.71 5.19 45.02
CA LEU A 321 0.63 5.95 44.40
C LEU A 321 1.10 6.68 43.14
N PRO A 322 0.22 6.88 42.16
CA PRO A 322 0.58 7.62 40.96
C PRO A 322 0.86 9.08 41.27
N PRO A 323 1.64 9.79 40.42
CA PRO A 323 1.94 11.20 40.60
C PRO A 323 0.71 12.11 40.73
N SER A 324 -0.42 11.72 40.15
CA SER A 324 -1.70 12.44 40.26
C SER A 324 -2.20 12.60 41.70
N ASP A 325 -1.80 11.69 42.58
CA ASP A 325 -2.28 11.66 43.96
C ASP A 325 -1.34 12.41 44.90
N PHE A 326 -0.24 13.01 44.38
CA PHE A 326 0.78 13.65 45.19
C PHE A 326 0.22 14.73 46.11
N GLU A 327 -0.58 15.64 45.58
CA GLU A 327 -1.18 16.73 46.36
C GLU A 327 -2.22 16.20 47.37
N SER A 328 -2.96 15.16 47.01
CA SER A 328 -4.03 14.58 47.83
C SER A 328 -3.51 13.89 49.10
N ILE A 329 -2.24 13.49 49.14
CA ILE A 329 -1.65 12.84 50.31
C ILE A 329 -0.98 13.80 51.26
N LEU A 330 -0.77 15.06 50.87
CA LEU A 330 -0.19 16.06 51.78
C LEU A 330 -1.13 16.35 52.95
N GLY A 331 -0.59 16.32 54.16
CA GLY A 331 -1.38 16.49 55.39
C GLY A 331 -2.04 15.19 55.90
N SER A 332 -2.04 14.10 55.12
CA SER A 332 -2.52 12.81 55.62
C SER A 332 -1.63 12.25 56.71
N LYS A 333 -2.19 11.48 57.62
CA LYS A 333 -1.47 10.89 58.75
C LYS A 333 -1.07 9.45 58.40
N VAL A 334 0.17 9.10 58.64
CA VAL A 334 0.69 7.75 58.42
C VAL A 334 0.12 6.78 59.47
N THR A 335 -0.49 5.69 59.04
CA THR A 335 -1.10 4.66 59.87
C THR A 335 -0.23 3.42 60.03
N ALA A 336 0.74 3.21 59.14
CA ALA A 336 1.73 2.13 59.18
C ALA A 336 3.10 2.70 58.86
N ARG A 337 4.18 2.11 59.42
CA ARG A 337 5.55 2.58 59.15
C ARG A 337 5.85 2.43 57.67
N VAL A 338 6.45 3.45 57.05
CA VAL A 338 6.95 3.47 55.67
C VAL A 338 8.44 3.81 55.74
N ASN A 339 9.30 2.96 55.20
CA ASN A 339 10.74 3.21 55.18
C ASN A 339 11.15 4.12 54.01
N LYS A 340 12.27 4.80 54.15
CA LYS A 340 12.88 5.57 53.06
C LYS A 340 13.02 4.72 51.81
N GLY A 341 12.51 5.23 50.69
CA GLY A 341 12.54 4.56 49.36
C GLY A 341 11.32 3.63 49.08
N GLU A 342 10.45 3.41 50.06
CA GLU A 342 9.21 2.69 49.83
C GLU A 342 8.15 3.58 49.16
N GLY A 343 7.27 2.95 48.36
CA GLY A 343 6.14 3.65 47.75
C GLY A 343 5.05 3.96 48.74
N ILE A 344 4.52 5.17 48.72
CA ILE A 344 3.33 5.54 49.51
C ILE A 344 2.12 4.85 48.90
N LYS A 345 1.27 4.30 49.79
CA LYS A 345 0.02 3.64 49.39
C LYS A 345 -1.14 4.12 50.23
N TRP A 346 -2.34 4.14 49.68
CA TRP A 346 -3.53 4.57 50.43
C TRP A 346 -3.76 3.79 51.73
N GLU A 347 -3.45 2.51 51.75
CA GLU A 347 -3.57 1.61 52.91
C GLU A 347 -2.71 2.04 54.11
N PHE A 348 -1.69 2.92 53.89
CA PHE A 348 -0.81 3.45 54.91
C PHE A 348 -1.23 4.82 55.40
N LEU A 349 -2.35 5.36 54.92
CA LEU A 349 -2.74 6.75 55.17
C LEU A 349 -4.15 6.86 55.77
N GLU A 350 -4.31 7.74 56.73
CA GLU A 350 -5.56 8.33 57.20
C GLU A 350 -5.69 9.69 56.53
N ILE A 351 -6.68 9.81 55.63
CA ILE A 351 -6.96 11.04 54.89
C ILE A 351 -7.61 12.02 55.83
N PRO A 352 -7.22 13.34 55.86
CA PRO A 352 -7.93 14.33 56.61
C PRO A 352 -9.39 14.42 56.18
N ASP A 353 -10.34 14.44 57.12
CA ASP A 353 -11.73 14.76 56.79
C ASP A 353 -11.75 16.13 56.09
N GLU A 354 -12.39 16.21 54.93
CA GLU A 354 -12.62 17.49 54.26
C GLU A 354 -13.46 18.38 55.20
N SER A 355 -12.82 19.42 55.78
CA SER A 355 -13.48 20.42 56.59
C SER A 355 -13.99 21.58 55.74
#